data_cb093416cb0516c800189460a0c35a44
#
_entry.id   cb093416cb0516c800189460a0c35a44
#
_cell.length_a   1.000
_cell.length_b   1.000
_cell.length_c   1.000
_cell.angle_alpha   90.00
_cell.angle_beta   90.00
_cell.angle_gamma   90.00
#
_symmetry.space_group_name_H-M   'P 1'
#
loop_
_entity.id
_entity.type
_entity.pdbx_description
1 polymer ?
#
loop_
_entity_poly.entity_id
_entity_poly.type
_entity_poly.pdbx_seq_one_letter_code
_entity_poly.pdbx_strand_id
1 'polypeptide(L)'
;MLKPEIADRLAKRIASGPDLNKASPEWKAALKARIKWLSIANKHQITPGGDWWDIWLLLAGRGAGKTRCAAEWTWWEAWSQPGTRWLVSAPTGGDVRDVCFEGDSGLLSVIPPILISDYIKSLNEIKLVNGSLIKGIPAFEPSRFRGPQFHGGWLDELAAWDYLDDAWNMLQFGMRLGKHPRIIATTTPKPKPLIVDLVNRDGEDVCYTSASTYDNIKNLAPSFQKQILQYEGTTLGRQEIHAEIIDPEESGIIKRDWFQLWPHDRALPRFEFVVQSYDIATSDKTKNDPTACVVFGVFKPSPDKPMSAMIIDCWEEHLQYPDLRPKVVDEATSIYGDENEFGSGKKVDIILIEDKSAGISLIQDLRRAGLQVRGYNPGNADKTMRLNIVAPIIKRGLIYVPESANNPGAPRTWVEPLLNQLCAFPEVRHDDLVDATSQALRLLRDQGFLNIDPLYNDNDSYDEDRQPRTNPYAQ
;
A
#
# COMPACT_ATOMS: atom_id res chain seq x y z
N MET A 1 18.40 -33.45 -14.66
CA MET A 1 17.44 -34.01 -15.65
C MET A 1 16.15 -33.21 -15.59
N LEU A 2 15.58 -32.90 -16.78
CA LEU A 2 14.27 -32.25 -16.85
C LEU A 2 13.20 -33.13 -16.23
N LYS A 3 12.22 -32.52 -15.52
CA LYS A 3 11.06 -33.27 -15.03
C LYS A 3 10.26 -33.84 -16.24
N PRO A 4 9.68 -35.05 -16.17
CA PRO A 4 9.00 -35.69 -17.30
C PRO A 4 7.95 -34.79 -17.98
N GLU A 5 7.14 -34.08 -17.23
CA GLU A 5 6.10 -33.18 -17.73
C GLU A 5 6.66 -31.98 -18.51
N ILE A 6 7.82 -31.45 -18.09
CA ILE A 6 8.51 -30.36 -18.75
C ILE A 6 9.17 -30.88 -20.05
N ALA A 7 9.73 -32.09 -19.97
CA ALA A 7 10.32 -32.75 -21.13
C ALA A 7 9.25 -33.03 -22.21
N ASP A 8 8.04 -33.48 -21.84
CA ASP A 8 6.92 -33.74 -22.76
C ASP A 8 6.42 -32.45 -23.43
N ARG A 9 6.22 -31.36 -22.66
CA ARG A 9 5.82 -30.06 -23.24
C ARG A 9 6.88 -29.51 -24.18
N LEU A 10 8.13 -29.60 -23.82
CA LEU A 10 9.24 -29.18 -24.66
C LEU A 10 9.33 -30.04 -25.93
N ALA A 11 9.16 -31.36 -25.79
CA ALA A 11 9.14 -32.28 -26.91
C ALA A 11 7.98 -31.98 -27.89
N LYS A 12 6.77 -31.72 -27.40
CA LYS A 12 5.62 -31.30 -28.22
C LYS A 12 5.90 -30.00 -28.99
N ARG A 13 6.54 -29.02 -28.34
CA ARG A 13 6.86 -27.74 -28.97
C ARG A 13 8.05 -27.85 -29.96
N ILE A 14 8.99 -28.74 -29.69
CA ILE A 14 10.06 -29.10 -30.65
C ILE A 14 9.47 -29.84 -31.86
N ALA A 15 8.56 -30.77 -31.63
CA ALA A 15 7.93 -31.53 -32.72
C ALA A 15 7.04 -30.67 -33.64
N SER A 16 6.50 -29.55 -33.12
CA SER A 16 5.78 -28.57 -33.95
C SER A 16 6.69 -27.53 -34.61
N GLY A 17 8.02 -27.55 -34.31
CA GLY A 17 9.02 -26.68 -34.89
C GLY A 17 9.70 -27.24 -36.16
N PRO A 18 10.69 -26.52 -36.72
CA PRO A 18 11.45 -27.00 -37.84
C PRO A 18 12.30 -28.24 -37.45
N ASP A 19 12.54 -29.12 -38.41
CA ASP A 19 13.48 -30.22 -38.24
C ASP A 19 14.83 -29.72 -37.68
N LEU A 20 15.27 -30.28 -36.54
CA LEU A 20 16.44 -29.81 -35.78
C LEU A 20 17.72 -29.84 -36.67
N ASN A 21 17.80 -30.74 -37.65
CA ASN A 21 18.95 -30.81 -38.56
C ASN A 21 18.94 -29.64 -39.54
N LYS A 22 17.77 -29.10 -39.87
CA LYS A 22 17.56 -27.98 -40.82
C LYS A 22 17.28 -26.65 -40.09
N ALA A 23 17.22 -26.65 -38.76
CA ALA A 23 16.92 -25.47 -37.99
C ALA A 23 18.04 -24.41 -38.10
N SER A 24 17.62 -23.14 -38.14
CA SER A 24 18.57 -22.01 -38.21
C SER A 24 19.45 -21.91 -36.95
N PRO A 25 20.59 -21.24 -37.02
CA PRO A 25 21.46 -20.99 -35.87
C PRO A 25 20.70 -20.31 -34.71
N GLU A 26 19.81 -19.38 -35.03
CA GLU A 26 18.99 -18.64 -34.06
C GLU A 26 18.04 -19.61 -33.35
N TRP A 27 17.37 -20.50 -34.10
CA TRP A 27 16.45 -21.48 -33.49
C TRP A 27 17.19 -22.43 -32.56
N LYS A 28 18.36 -22.90 -32.96
CA LYS A 28 19.24 -23.75 -32.13
C LYS A 28 19.69 -23.04 -30.87
N ALA A 29 20.06 -21.75 -30.97
CA ALA A 29 20.46 -20.93 -29.83
C ALA A 29 19.30 -20.72 -28.86
N ALA A 30 18.10 -20.40 -29.36
CA ALA A 30 16.89 -20.24 -28.55
C ALA A 30 16.54 -21.51 -27.77
N LEU A 31 16.54 -22.65 -28.47
CA LEU A 31 16.25 -23.94 -27.84
C LEU A 31 17.26 -24.32 -26.77
N LYS A 32 18.57 -24.13 -27.07
CA LYS A 32 19.66 -24.37 -26.10
C LYS A 32 19.49 -23.52 -24.83
N ALA A 33 19.18 -22.23 -24.99
CA ALA A 33 18.94 -21.32 -23.85
C ALA A 33 17.72 -21.76 -23.03
N ARG A 34 16.61 -22.12 -23.71
CA ARG A 34 15.40 -22.58 -23.04
C ARG A 34 15.60 -23.89 -22.27
N ILE A 35 16.31 -24.86 -22.85
CA ILE A 35 16.65 -26.11 -22.16
C ILE A 35 17.52 -25.82 -20.94
N LYS A 36 18.54 -24.97 -21.09
CA LYS A 36 19.38 -24.53 -19.97
C LYS A 36 18.56 -23.95 -18.85
N TRP A 37 17.66 -23.01 -19.16
CA TRP A 37 16.76 -22.41 -18.18
C TRP A 37 15.93 -23.46 -17.47
N LEU A 38 15.21 -24.29 -18.20
CA LEU A 38 14.33 -25.32 -17.62
C LEU A 38 15.08 -26.38 -16.78
N SER A 39 16.40 -26.53 -17.00
CA SER A 39 17.22 -27.45 -16.18
C SER A 39 17.62 -26.88 -14.82
N ILE A 40 17.59 -25.56 -14.65
CA ILE A 40 18.00 -24.87 -13.41
C ILE A 40 16.86 -24.17 -12.70
N ALA A 41 15.72 -23.93 -13.39
CA ALA A 41 14.56 -23.25 -12.85
C ALA A 41 13.94 -23.99 -11.65
N ASN A 42 13.58 -23.24 -10.64
CA ASN A 42 12.82 -23.75 -9.50
C ASN A 42 11.38 -24.09 -9.92
N LYS A 43 10.68 -24.89 -9.10
CA LYS A 43 9.31 -25.34 -9.42
C LYS A 43 8.36 -24.18 -9.71
N HIS A 44 8.42 -23.13 -8.90
CA HIS A 44 7.57 -21.94 -9.02
C HIS A 44 7.88 -21.06 -10.26
N GLN A 45 9.04 -21.29 -10.91
CA GLN A 45 9.46 -20.54 -12.10
C GLN A 45 9.09 -21.24 -13.40
N ILE A 46 8.42 -22.39 -13.32
CA ILE A 46 7.98 -23.13 -14.53
C ILE A 46 6.63 -22.59 -14.94
N THR A 47 6.55 -22.22 -16.23
CA THR A 47 5.29 -21.74 -16.82
C THR A 47 4.12 -22.69 -16.53
N PRO A 48 2.98 -22.20 -16.04
CA PRO A 48 1.81 -23.02 -15.78
C PRO A 48 1.35 -23.78 -17.02
N GLY A 49 0.75 -24.95 -16.80
CA GLY A 49 0.22 -25.77 -17.89
C GLY A 49 -1.20 -25.38 -18.26
N GLY A 50 -1.61 -25.81 -19.46
CA GLY A 50 -2.97 -25.59 -19.95
C GLY A 50 -3.16 -24.22 -20.62
N ASP A 51 -4.38 -24.02 -21.10
CA ASP A 51 -4.81 -22.82 -21.84
C ASP A 51 -5.95 -22.09 -21.13
N TRP A 52 -6.18 -22.39 -19.85
CA TRP A 52 -7.29 -21.87 -19.06
C TRP A 52 -6.97 -20.51 -18.41
N TRP A 53 -5.69 -20.15 -18.22
CA TRP A 53 -5.29 -18.94 -17.51
C TRP A 53 -4.89 -17.82 -18.47
N ASP A 54 -5.29 -16.60 -18.14
CA ASP A 54 -4.89 -15.36 -18.81
C ASP A 54 -3.77 -14.65 -18.05
N ILE A 55 -3.76 -14.82 -16.72
CA ILE A 55 -2.81 -14.16 -15.83
C ILE A 55 -2.06 -15.21 -15.02
N TRP A 56 -0.73 -15.16 -15.09
CA TRP A 56 0.14 -15.87 -14.16
C TRP A 56 0.62 -14.91 -13.08
N LEU A 57 0.04 -14.99 -11.89
CA LEU A 57 0.47 -14.23 -10.72
C LEU A 57 1.58 -14.99 -9.99
N LEU A 58 2.82 -14.50 -10.07
CA LEU A 58 3.96 -15.00 -9.33
C LEU A 58 4.24 -14.10 -8.12
N LEU A 59 3.67 -14.46 -6.99
CA LEU A 59 3.80 -13.76 -5.73
C LEU A 59 4.86 -14.45 -4.89
N ALA A 60 6.03 -13.81 -4.70
CA ALA A 60 7.14 -14.50 -4.05
C ALA A 60 8.04 -13.54 -3.26
N GLY A 61 8.73 -14.11 -2.27
CA GLY A 61 9.66 -13.40 -1.41
C GLY A 61 10.83 -12.74 -2.17
N ARG A 62 11.54 -11.87 -1.50
CA ARG A 62 12.75 -11.24 -2.06
C ARG A 62 13.81 -12.28 -2.39
N GLY A 63 14.42 -12.16 -3.56
CA GLY A 63 15.44 -13.12 -4.01
C GLY A 63 14.89 -14.47 -4.49
N ALA A 64 13.57 -14.70 -4.49
CA ALA A 64 12.98 -15.94 -5.02
C ALA A 64 13.13 -16.11 -6.55
N GLY A 65 13.63 -15.08 -7.26
CA GLY A 65 13.92 -15.16 -8.69
C GLY A 65 12.73 -14.78 -9.59
N LYS A 66 11.82 -13.89 -9.13
CA LYS A 66 10.67 -13.38 -9.87
C LYS A 66 11.06 -12.76 -11.22
N THR A 67 11.93 -11.76 -11.20
CA THR A 67 12.40 -11.01 -12.37
C THR A 67 13.01 -11.95 -13.42
N ARG A 68 13.88 -12.87 -12.99
CA ARG A 68 14.47 -13.87 -13.90
C ARG A 68 13.41 -14.77 -14.54
N CYS A 69 12.44 -15.23 -13.76
CA CYS A 69 11.34 -16.06 -14.26
C CYS A 69 10.53 -15.34 -15.35
N ALA A 70 10.14 -14.09 -15.08
CA ALA A 70 9.34 -13.30 -16.00
C ALA A 70 10.13 -12.92 -17.28
N ALA A 71 11.41 -12.57 -17.17
CA ALA A 71 12.25 -12.31 -18.32
C ALA A 71 12.38 -13.56 -19.22
N GLU A 72 12.62 -14.73 -18.62
CA GLU A 72 12.71 -16.01 -19.33
C GLU A 72 11.40 -16.44 -19.99
N TRP A 73 10.27 -16.15 -19.37
CA TRP A 73 8.96 -16.38 -19.97
C TRP A 73 8.69 -15.42 -21.11
N THR A 74 8.92 -14.13 -20.92
CA THR A 74 8.57 -13.08 -21.89
C THR A 74 9.32 -13.25 -23.21
N TRP A 75 10.67 -13.44 -23.15
CA TRP A 75 11.43 -13.61 -24.38
C TRP A 75 11.09 -14.91 -25.11
N TRP A 76 10.83 -16.00 -24.34
CA TRP A 76 10.46 -17.27 -24.96
C TRP A 76 9.11 -17.20 -25.67
N GLU A 77 8.11 -16.53 -25.09
CA GLU A 77 6.83 -16.32 -25.73
C GLU A 77 6.95 -15.43 -26.98
N ALA A 78 7.71 -14.32 -26.89
CA ALA A 78 8.00 -13.45 -28.02
C ALA A 78 8.75 -14.17 -29.16
N TRP A 79 9.69 -15.03 -28.79
CA TRP A 79 10.43 -15.84 -29.78
C TRP A 79 9.55 -16.91 -30.43
N SER A 80 8.74 -17.57 -29.64
CA SER A 80 7.90 -18.69 -30.10
C SER A 80 6.73 -18.25 -31.00
N GLN A 81 6.41 -16.97 -31.02
CA GLN A 81 5.34 -16.34 -31.78
C GLN A 81 5.90 -15.20 -32.64
N PRO A 82 6.40 -15.47 -33.86
CA PRO A 82 7.03 -14.45 -34.70
C PRO A 82 6.12 -13.28 -35.02
N GLY A 83 6.67 -12.06 -35.05
CA GLY A 83 5.96 -10.82 -35.37
C GLY A 83 5.03 -10.31 -34.29
N THR A 84 5.16 -10.81 -33.06
CA THR A 84 4.31 -10.42 -31.92
C THR A 84 4.86 -9.21 -31.16
N ARG A 85 4.00 -8.58 -30.36
CA ARG A 85 4.34 -7.41 -29.53
C ARG A 85 4.11 -7.75 -28.06
N TRP A 86 5.12 -7.51 -27.23
CA TRP A 86 5.12 -7.84 -25.81
C TRP A 86 5.38 -6.60 -24.99
N LEU A 87 4.61 -6.42 -23.91
CA LEU A 87 4.79 -5.36 -22.95
C LEU A 87 5.72 -5.80 -21.81
N VAL A 88 6.54 -4.89 -21.33
CA VAL A 88 7.20 -4.99 -20.03
C VAL A 88 6.90 -3.72 -19.27
N SER A 89 6.37 -3.85 -18.05
CA SER A 89 6.06 -2.71 -17.22
C SER A 89 6.57 -2.91 -15.79
N ALA A 90 7.02 -1.83 -15.18
CA ALA A 90 7.53 -1.78 -13.83
C ALA A 90 7.15 -0.42 -13.20
N PRO A 91 7.27 -0.21 -11.88
CA PRO A 91 6.86 1.01 -11.21
C PRO A 91 7.37 2.28 -11.90
N THR A 92 8.66 2.36 -12.18
CA THR A 92 9.30 3.54 -12.79
C THR A 92 10.01 3.22 -14.09
N GLY A 93 10.36 4.27 -14.88
CA GLY A 93 11.17 4.10 -16.09
C GLY A 93 12.59 3.60 -15.80
N GLY A 94 13.13 3.92 -14.64
CA GLY A 94 14.38 3.36 -14.14
C GLY A 94 14.27 1.86 -13.91
N ASP A 95 13.23 1.38 -13.25
CA ASP A 95 13.02 -0.04 -13.00
C ASP A 95 12.81 -0.82 -14.29
N VAL A 96 12.06 -0.27 -15.23
CA VAL A 96 11.92 -0.87 -16.57
C VAL A 96 13.29 -1.06 -17.20
N ARG A 97 14.12 -0.02 -17.26
CA ARG A 97 15.43 -0.07 -17.91
C ARG A 97 16.44 -0.90 -17.11
N ASP A 98 16.68 -0.52 -15.85
CA ASP A 98 17.82 -0.99 -15.07
C ASP A 98 17.60 -2.38 -14.45
N VAL A 99 16.32 -2.78 -14.25
CA VAL A 99 15.95 -4.09 -13.71
C VAL A 99 15.44 -5.03 -14.81
N CYS A 100 14.39 -4.60 -15.55
CA CYS A 100 13.72 -5.51 -16.48
C CYS A 100 14.49 -5.72 -17.79
N PHE A 101 15.19 -4.68 -18.29
CA PHE A 101 15.93 -4.77 -19.55
C PHE A 101 17.41 -5.06 -19.34
N GLU A 102 18.15 -4.19 -18.64
CA GLU A 102 19.62 -4.21 -18.53
C GLU A 102 20.13 -4.97 -17.29
N GLY A 103 19.27 -5.28 -16.32
CA GLY A 103 19.66 -5.95 -15.08
C GLY A 103 20.21 -7.37 -15.28
N ASP A 104 20.93 -7.89 -14.29
CA ASP A 104 21.56 -9.23 -14.32
C ASP A 104 20.54 -10.36 -14.54
N SER A 105 19.31 -10.16 -14.15
CA SER A 105 18.16 -11.06 -14.36
C SER A 105 17.21 -10.57 -15.45
N GLY A 106 17.52 -9.46 -16.11
CA GLY A 106 16.70 -8.83 -17.13
C GLY A 106 16.81 -9.45 -18.52
N LEU A 107 16.05 -8.89 -19.46
CA LEU A 107 15.91 -9.43 -20.81
C LEU A 107 17.23 -9.55 -21.57
N LEU A 108 18.08 -8.52 -21.54
CA LEU A 108 19.36 -8.53 -22.25
C LEU A 108 20.34 -9.59 -21.72
N SER A 109 20.21 -9.96 -20.45
CA SER A 109 21.04 -10.99 -19.83
C SER A 109 20.54 -12.42 -20.13
N VAL A 110 19.27 -12.60 -20.46
CA VAL A 110 18.65 -13.91 -20.68
C VAL A 110 18.45 -14.26 -22.16
N ILE A 111 18.20 -13.27 -23.02
CA ILE A 111 18.02 -13.48 -24.46
C ILE A 111 19.37 -13.79 -25.11
N PRO A 112 19.52 -14.89 -25.84
CA PRO A 112 20.73 -15.11 -26.61
C PRO A 112 20.99 -13.95 -27.57
N PRO A 113 22.21 -13.36 -27.61
CA PRO A 113 22.48 -12.16 -28.41
C PRO A 113 22.16 -12.32 -29.90
N ILE A 114 22.34 -13.51 -30.48
CA ILE A 114 22.01 -13.81 -31.88
C ILE A 114 20.51 -13.63 -32.20
N LEU A 115 19.61 -13.61 -31.17
CA LEU A 115 18.18 -13.42 -31.36
C LEU A 115 17.77 -11.96 -31.35
N ILE A 116 18.67 -11.06 -30.92
CA ILE A 116 18.40 -9.62 -30.84
C ILE A 116 18.86 -8.98 -32.13
N SER A 117 17.92 -8.38 -32.87
CA SER A 117 18.28 -7.58 -34.07
C SER A 117 18.63 -6.14 -33.70
N ASP A 118 17.98 -5.60 -32.66
CA ASP A 118 18.21 -4.21 -32.23
C ASP A 118 17.76 -4.01 -30.77
N TYR A 119 18.45 -3.12 -30.04
CA TYR A 119 18.03 -2.62 -28.76
C TYR A 119 18.05 -1.10 -28.72
N ILE A 120 16.90 -0.48 -28.67
CA ILE A 120 16.76 0.98 -28.64
C ILE A 120 16.55 1.43 -27.18
N LYS A 121 17.68 1.74 -26.54
CA LYS A 121 17.70 2.09 -25.10
C LYS A 121 16.77 3.27 -24.75
N SER A 122 16.73 4.31 -25.57
CA SER A 122 15.89 5.50 -25.34
C SER A 122 14.39 5.22 -25.37
N LEU A 123 13.97 4.14 -26.01
CA LEU A 123 12.57 3.71 -26.13
C LEU A 123 12.23 2.51 -25.24
N ASN A 124 13.23 1.91 -24.57
CA ASN A 124 13.13 0.61 -23.91
C ASN A 124 12.53 -0.45 -24.85
N GLU A 125 13.10 -0.61 -26.05
CA GLU A 125 12.58 -1.53 -27.05
C GLU A 125 13.65 -2.54 -27.51
N ILE A 126 13.34 -3.84 -27.41
CA ILE A 126 14.13 -4.93 -28.00
C ILE A 126 13.37 -5.46 -29.22
N LYS A 127 14.05 -5.48 -30.37
CA LYS A 127 13.56 -6.13 -31.59
C LYS A 127 14.27 -7.47 -31.76
N LEU A 128 13.48 -8.52 -31.93
CA LEU A 128 14.01 -9.86 -32.21
C LEU A 128 14.12 -10.12 -33.73
N VAL A 129 15.05 -10.98 -34.12
CA VAL A 129 15.24 -11.33 -35.52
C VAL A 129 14.04 -12.03 -36.15
N ASN A 130 13.13 -12.60 -35.36
CA ASN A 130 11.86 -13.17 -35.81
C ASN A 130 10.77 -12.11 -36.07
N GLY A 131 11.08 -10.82 -35.94
CA GLY A 131 10.16 -9.71 -36.14
C GLY A 131 9.33 -9.32 -34.90
N SER A 132 9.50 -10.01 -33.77
CA SER A 132 8.78 -9.67 -32.52
C SER A 132 9.44 -8.46 -31.86
N LEU A 133 8.61 -7.69 -31.11
CA LEU A 133 8.99 -6.49 -30.39
C LEU A 133 8.66 -6.64 -28.91
N ILE A 134 9.60 -6.37 -28.03
CA ILE A 134 9.39 -6.24 -26.59
C ILE A 134 9.57 -4.77 -26.22
N LYS A 135 8.52 -4.15 -25.65
CA LYS A 135 8.46 -2.71 -25.35
C LYS A 135 8.23 -2.45 -23.87
N GLY A 136 9.07 -1.60 -23.28
CA GLY A 136 8.95 -1.13 -21.91
C GLY A 136 8.07 0.11 -21.80
N ILE A 137 7.10 0.09 -20.88
CA ILE A 137 6.26 1.25 -20.50
C ILE A 137 6.20 1.30 -18.99
N PRO A 138 6.60 2.42 -18.34
CA PRO A 138 6.52 2.55 -16.89
C PRO A 138 5.08 2.76 -16.41
N ALA A 139 4.73 2.21 -15.25
CA ALA A 139 3.38 2.23 -14.71
C ALA A 139 2.97 3.59 -14.10
N PHE A 140 3.93 4.42 -13.69
CA PHE A 140 3.65 5.74 -13.09
C PHE A 140 2.94 6.71 -14.05
N GLU A 141 2.89 6.40 -15.36
CA GLU A 141 2.15 7.14 -16.38
C GLU A 141 1.06 6.27 -17.04
N PRO A 142 -0.09 6.00 -16.39
CA PRO A 142 -1.13 5.11 -16.91
C PRO A 142 -1.63 5.47 -18.32
N SER A 143 -1.62 6.77 -18.66
CA SER A 143 -2.03 7.27 -19.97
C SER A 143 -1.19 6.71 -21.14
N ARG A 144 0.05 6.27 -20.90
CA ARG A 144 0.94 5.68 -21.94
C ARG A 144 0.50 4.29 -22.40
N PHE A 145 -0.37 3.60 -21.63
CA PHE A 145 -0.97 2.34 -22.06
C PHE A 145 -2.08 2.54 -23.11
N ARG A 146 -2.57 3.79 -23.30
CA ARG A 146 -3.54 4.09 -24.34
C ARG A 146 -2.88 4.08 -25.71
N GLY A 147 -3.40 3.26 -26.62
CA GLY A 147 -2.95 3.18 -28.02
C GLY A 147 -2.11 1.94 -28.33
N PRO A 148 -1.02 1.62 -27.63
CA PRO A 148 -0.29 0.39 -27.89
C PRO A 148 -1.15 -0.86 -27.70
N GLN A 149 -0.86 -1.91 -28.48
CA GLN A 149 -1.56 -3.18 -28.43
C GLN A 149 -0.53 -4.31 -28.32
N PHE A 150 -0.83 -5.31 -27.49
CA PHE A 150 0.09 -6.38 -27.14
C PHE A 150 -0.55 -7.76 -27.22
N HIS A 151 0.28 -8.77 -27.46
CA HIS A 151 -0.05 -10.20 -27.41
C HIS A 151 0.10 -10.79 -26.02
N GLY A 152 0.74 -10.04 -25.14
CA GLY A 152 0.96 -10.38 -23.75
C GLY A 152 1.96 -9.45 -23.10
N GLY A 153 2.26 -9.67 -21.81
CA GLY A 153 3.16 -8.80 -21.10
C GLY A 153 3.69 -9.34 -19.78
N TRP A 154 4.74 -8.68 -19.30
CA TRP A 154 5.31 -8.84 -17.99
C TRP A 154 5.11 -7.57 -17.17
N LEU A 155 4.50 -7.71 -16.02
CA LEU A 155 4.24 -6.64 -15.06
C LEU A 155 5.09 -6.91 -13.82
N ASP A 156 6.18 -6.15 -13.66
CA ASP A 156 7.12 -6.36 -12.56
C ASP A 156 6.73 -5.52 -11.34
N GLU A 157 6.85 -6.12 -10.15
CA GLU A 157 6.51 -5.53 -8.85
C GLU A 157 5.14 -4.84 -8.85
N LEU A 158 4.11 -5.56 -9.35
CA LEU A 158 2.75 -5.03 -9.57
C LEU A 158 2.18 -4.33 -8.33
N ALA A 159 2.37 -4.89 -7.12
CA ALA A 159 1.89 -4.29 -5.88
C ALA A 159 2.64 -3.01 -5.47
N ALA A 160 3.76 -2.68 -6.14
CA ALA A 160 4.51 -1.45 -5.88
C ALA A 160 4.06 -0.27 -6.77
N TRP A 161 3.11 -0.47 -7.69
CA TRP A 161 2.64 0.59 -8.57
C TRP A 161 1.81 1.62 -7.82
N ASP A 162 2.14 2.91 -7.95
CA ASP A 162 1.43 4.01 -7.28
C ASP A 162 -0.01 4.17 -7.81
N TYR A 163 -0.18 4.09 -9.14
CA TYR A 163 -1.47 4.19 -9.83
C TYR A 163 -1.94 2.82 -10.32
N LEU A 164 -1.96 1.84 -9.41
CA LEU A 164 -2.17 0.43 -9.75
C LEU A 164 -3.47 0.19 -10.52
N ASP A 165 -4.60 0.68 -10.00
CA ASP A 165 -5.92 0.43 -10.59
C ASP A 165 -6.07 1.11 -11.95
N ASP A 166 -5.61 2.36 -12.07
CA ASP A 166 -5.66 3.10 -13.33
C ASP A 166 -4.75 2.47 -14.40
N ALA A 167 -3.53 2.10 -14.01
CA ALA A 167 -2.57 1.45 -14.90
C ALA A 167 -3.09 0.07 -15.34
N TRP A 168 -3.63 -0.72 -14.40
CA TRP A 168 -4.22 -2.03 -14.67
C TRP A 168 -5.38 -1.94 -15.65
N ASN A 169 -6.35 -1.05 -15.38
CA ASN A 169 -7.50 -0.87 -16.26
C ASN A 169 -7.10 -0.44 -17.68
N MET A 170 -6.17 0.52 -17.82
CA MET A 170 -5.70 0.97 -19.13
C MET A 170 -4.94 -0.12 -19.87
N LEU A 171 -4.14 -0.92 -19.17
CA LEU A 171 -3.35 -2.00 -19.72
C LEU A 171 -4.25 -3.12 -20.27
N GLN A 172 -5.32 -3.48 -19.56
CA GLN A 172 -6.28 -4.51 -20.02
C GLN A 172 -6.85 -4.20 -21.42
N PHE A 173 -7.15 -2.94 -21.71
CA PHE A 173 -7.58 -2.54 -23.05
C PHE A 173 -6.50 -2.71 -24.13
N GLY A 174 -5.23 -2.72 -23.75
CA GLY A 174 -4.08 -2.94 -24.64
C GLY A 174 -3.80 -4.44 -24.92
N MET A 175 -4.20 -5.35 -24.03
CA MET A 175 -3.99 -6.79 -24.14
C MET A 175 -5.07 -7.43 -25.03
N ARG A 176 -4.95 -7.25 -26.36
CA ARG A 176 -6.00 -7.62 -27.30
C ARG A 176 -5.50 -8.19 -28.65
N LEU A 177 -4.19 -8.45 -28.76
CA LEU A 177 -3.65 -9.08 -29.98
C LEU A 177 -3.53 -10.59 -29.82
N GLY A 178 -3.68 -11.30 -30.93
CA GLY A 178 -3.63 -12.76 -30.93
C GLY A 178 -4.94 -13.40 -30.46
N LYS A 179 -4.88 -14.72 -30.24
CA LYS A 179 -6.07 -15.51 -29.82
C LYS A 179 -6.23 -15.53 -28.29
N HIS A 180 -5.11 -15.41 -27.55
CA HIS A 180 -5.07 -15.57 -26.12
C HIS A 180 -3.93 -14.71 -25.53
N PRO A 181 -4.16 -13.40 -25.33
CA PRO A 181 -3.18 -12.54 -24.67
C PRO A 181 -2.94 -13.01 -23.25
N ARG A 182 -1.67 -13.14 -22.84
CA ARG A 182 -1.30 -13.61 -21.51
C ARG A 182 -0.38 -12.64 -20.80
N ILE A 183 -0.54 -12.56 -19.50
CA ILE A 183 0.25 -11.70 -18.61
C ILE A 183 0.97 -12.57 -17.59
N ILE A 184 2.26 -12.28 -17.32
CA ILE A 184 2.91 -12.65 -16.09
C ILE A 184 3.01 -11.41 -15.21
N ALA A 185 2.44 -11.47 -14.01
CA ALA A 185 2.55 -10.44 -12.99
C ALA A 185 3.42 -10.94 -11.84
N THR A 186 4.50 -10.24 -11.57
CA THR A 186 5.43 -10.56 -10.49
C THR A 186 5.30 -9.52 -9.38
N THR A 187 5.29 -9.95 -8.12
CA THR A 187 5.25 -9.03 -6.99
C THR A 187 5.68 -9.68 -5.68
N THR A 188 6.11 -8.87 -4.72
CA THR A 188 6.09 -9.22 -3.30
C THR A 188 4.66 -9.06 -2.76
N PRO A 189 4.25 -9.83 -1.73
CA PRO A 189 2.88 -9.82 -1.25
C PRO A 189 2.57 -8.54 -0.46
N LYS A 190 1.87 -7.62 -1.10
CA LYS A 190 1.25 -6.49 -0.45
C LYS A 190 -0.26 -6.63 -0.57
N PRO A 191 -1.03 -6.38 0.51
CA PRO A 191 -2.47 -6.63 0.54
C PRO A 191 -3.28 -5.55 -0.17
N LYS A 192 -2.86 -5.15 -1.39
CA LYS A 192 -3.65 -4.24 -2.22
C LYS A 192 -4.90 -4.96 -2.77
N PRO A 193 -6.05 -4.28 -2.88
CA PRO A 193 -7.31 -4.90 -3.31
C PRO A 193 -7.20 -5.71 -4.60
N LEU A 194 -6.50 -5.18 -5.62
CA LEU A 194 -6.27 -5.90 -6.88
C LEU A 194 -5.47 -7.20 -6.68
N ILE A 195 -4.45 -7.19 -5.81
CA ILE A 195 -3.63 -8.39 -5.56
C ILE A 195 -4.46 -9.47 -4.87
N VAL A 196 -5.28 -9.07 -3.90
CA VAL A 196 -6.20 -9.98 -3.19
C VAL A 196 -7.23 -10.55 -4.17
N ASP A 197 -7.82 -9.71 -5.04
CA ASP A 197 -8.74 -10.14 -6.09
C ASP A 197 -8.09 -11.18 -7.03
N LEU A 198 -6.89 -10.90 -7.53
CA LEU A 198 -6.16 -11.82 -8.40
C LEU A 198 -5.88 -13.18 -7.72
N VAL A 199 -5.54 -13.18 -6.42
CA VAL A 199 -5.34 -14.43 -5.68
C VAL A 199 -6.65 -15.20 -5.52
N ASN A 200 -7.76 -14.52 -5.26
CA ASN A 200 -9.07 -15.15 -5.11
C ASN A 200 -9.60 -15.79 -6.42
N ARG A 201 -9.12 -15.33 -7.57
CA ARG A 201 -9.44 -15.87 -8.89
C ARG A 201 -8.55 -17.04 -9.32
N ASP A 202 -7.71 -17.56 -8.40
CA ASP A 202 -6.87 -18.73 -8.71
C ASP A 202 -7.73 -19.94 -9.13
N GLY A 203 -7.38 -20.52 -10.28
CA GLY A 203 -8.13 -21.62 -10.88
C GLY A 203 -9.26 -21.21 -11.84
N GLU A 204 -9.59 -19.92 -11.95
CA GLU A 204 -10.54 -19.37 -12.92
C GLU A 204 -9.79 -18.91 -14.19
N ASP A 205 -9.29 -17.69 -14.19
CA ASP A 205 -8.47 -17.08 -15.26
C ASP A 205 -7.09 -16.67 -14.76
N VAL A 206 -6.83 -16.82 -13.46
CA VAL A 206 -5.54 -16.56 -12.81
C VAL A 206 -4.90 -17.88 -12.41
N CYS A 207 -3.62 -18.04 -12.73
CA CYS A 207 -2.78 -19.08 -12.14
C CYS A 207 -1.90 -18.44 -11.08
N TYR A 208 -2.24 -18.64 -9.82
CA TYR A 208 -1.45 -18.17 -8.68
C TYR A 208 -0.31 -19.12 -8.36
N THR A 209 0.88 -18.57 -8.19
CA THR A 209 2.07 -19.30 -7.77
C THR A 209 2.75 -18.52 -6.65
N SER A 210 3.00 -19.18 -5.53
CA SER A 210 3.75 -18.62 -4.41
C SER A 210 5.10 -19.30 -4.24
N ALA A 211 6.10 -18.52 -3.76
CA ALA A 211 7.41 -19.06 -3.40
C ALA A 211 8.07 -18.20 -2.32
N SER A 212 8.70 -18.87 -1.36
CA SER A 212 9.52 -18.22 -0.34
C SER A 212 10.91 -17.86 -0.88
N THR A 213 11.61 -16.98 -0.18
CA THR A 213 13.03 -16.71 -0.44
C THR A 213 13.87 -18.00 -0.31
N TYR A 214 13.47 -18.91 0.57
CA TYR A 214 14.18 -20.17 0.81
C TYR A 214 14.13 -21.12 -0.40
N ASP A 215 13.10 -21.04 -1.24
CA ASP A 215 13.02 -21.85 -2.46
C ASP A 215 14.15 -21.56 -3.44
N ASN A 216 14.82 -20.41 -3.31
CA ASN A 216 15.95 -20.00 -4.14
C ASN A 216 17.24 -19.76 -3.34
N ILE A 217 17.30 -20.12 -2.07
CA ILE A 217 18.39 -19.78 -1.14
C ILE A 217 19.78 -20.14 -1.67
N LYS A 218 19.88 -21.23 -2.42
CA LYS A 218 21.15 -21.72 -2.99
C LYS A 218 21.81 -20.76 -3.99
N ASN A 219 21.01 -19.89 -4.57
CA ASN A 219 21.45 -18.90 -5.56
C ASN A 219 21.69 -17.52 -4.95
N LEU A 220 21.49 -17.35 -3.64
CA LEU A 220 21.64 -16.09 -2.94
C LEU A 220 22.99 -15.99 -2.23
N ALA A 221 23.55 -14.78 -2.18
CA ALA A 221 24.82 -14.52 -1.51
C ALA A 221 24.74 -14.92 0.00
N PRO A 222 25.81 -15.51 0.57
CA PRO A 222 25.82 -15.92 1.99
C PRO A 222 25.54 -14.77 2.97
N SER A 223 25.95 -13.55 2.63
CA SER A 223 25.65 -12.35 3.43
C SER A 223 24.16 -12.05 3.48
N PHE A 224 23.47 -12.15 2.33
CA PHE A 224 22.02 -11.98 2.26
C PHE A 224 21.27 -13.09 3.01
N GLN A 225 21.73 -14.35 2.92
CA GLN A 225 21.16 -15.47 3.68
C GLN A 225 21.22 -15.22 5.19
N LYS A 226 22.31 -14.64 5.71
CA LYS A 226 22.42 -14.27 7.12
C LYS A 226 21.49 -13.12 7.50
N GLN A 227 21.32 -12.16 6.59
CA GLN A 227 20.48 -10.99 6.83
C GLN A 227 19.00 -11.36 6.92
N ILE A 228 18.50 -12.26 6.06
CA ILE A 228 17.08 -12.67 6.10
C ILE A 228 16.71 -13.39 7.40
N LEU A 229 17.65 -14.11 8.02
CA LEU A 229 17.41 -14.77 9.31
C LEU A 229 17.07 -13.80 10.46
N GLN A 230 17.47 -12.54 10.35
CA GLN A 230 17.15 -11.53 11.37
C GLN A 230 15.67 -11.09 11.32
N TYR A 231 15.00 -11.35 10.22
CA TYR A 231 13.58 -11.00 10.03
C TYR A 231 12.63 -12.18 10.27
N GLU A 232 13.18 -13.39 10.54
CA GLU A 232 12.35 -14.55 10.87
C GLU A 232 11.47 -14.29 12.08
N GLY A 233 10.20 -14.73 11.99
CA GLY A 233 9.19 -14.52 13.04
C GLY A 233 8.63 -13.10 13.13
N THR A 234 9.08 -12.16 12.28
CA THR A 234 8.50 -10.82 12.19
C THR A 234 7.42 -10.76 11.10
N THR A 235 6.51 -9.79 11.20
CA THR A 235 5.51 -9.49 10.15
C THR A 235 6.20 -9.24 8.81
N LEU A 236 7.30 -8.47 8.80
CA LEU A 236 8.09 -8.22 7.60
C LEU A 236 8.69 -9.51 7.03
N GLY A 237 9.17 -10.43 7.88
CA GLY A 237 9.68 -11.73 7.46
C GLY A 237 8.60 -12.62 6.84
N ARG A 238 7.40 -12.66 7.42
CA ARG A 238 6.24 -13.36 6.84
C ARG A 238 5.92 -12.83 5.43
N GLN A 239 5.91 -11.52 5.25
CA GLN A 239 5.64 -10.89 3.97
C GLN A 239 6.80 -11.06 2.97
N GLU A 240 7.99 -10.58 3.28
CA GLU A 240 9.10 -10.44 2.34
C GLU A 240 9.90 -11.74 2.12
N ILE A 241 9.86 -12.70 3.08
CA ILE A 241 10.59 -13.97 3.00
C ILE A 241 9.64 -15.11 2.65
N HIS A 242 8.54 -15.25 3.39
CA HIS A 242 7.60 -16.36 3.22
C HIS A 242 6.54 -16.12 2.17
N ALA A 243 6.46 -14.90 1.63
CA ALA A 243 5.49 -14.51 0.63
C ALA A 243 4.02 -14.65 1.09
N GLU A 244 3.75 -14.37 2.36
CA GLU A 244 2.41 -14.36 2.91
C GLU A 244 1.72 -13.02 2.61
N ILE A 245 0.50 -13.06 2.10
CA ILE A 245 -0.37 -11.88 2.10
C ILE A 245 -0.91 -11.73 3.52
N ILE A 246 -0.48 -10.67 4.18
CA ILE A 246 -0.91 -10.37 5.54
C ILE A 246 -2.10 -9.43 5.44
N ASP A 247 -3.17 -9.71 6.19
CA ASP A 247 -4.31 -8.80 6.28
C ASP A 247 -3.81 -7.38 6.62
N PRO A 248 -4.23 -6.34 5.88
CA PRO A 248 -3.86 -4.97 6.20
C PRO A 248 -4.07 -4.62 7.67
N GLU A 249 -5.14 -5.10 8.27
CA GLU A 249 -5.41 -4.91 9.69
C GLU A 249 -4.42 -5.68 10.60
N GLU A 250 -3.84 -6.81 10.15
CA GLU A 250 -2.77 -7.48 10.88
C GLU A 250 -1.42 -6.76 10.75
N SER A 251 -1.15 -6.11 9.61
CA SER A 251 0.11 -5.41 9.35
C SER A 251 0.11 -3.96 9.83
N GLY A 252 -1.07 -3.37 10.02
CA GLY A 252 -1.24 -1.97 10.44
C GLY A 252 -0.66 -1.67 11.81
N ILE A 253 -0.26 -0.41 11.99
CA ILE A 253 0.28 0.10 13.26
C ILE A 253 -0.79 0.09 14.35
N ILE A 254 -2.03 0.39 13.98
CA ILE A 254 -3.20 0.43 14.87
C ILE A 254 -4.02 -0.83 14.65
N LYS A 255 -4.58 -1.37 15.74
CA LYS A 255 -5.49 -2.50 15.68
C LYS A 255 -6.90 -2.06 16.00
N ARG A 256 -7.88 -2.63 15.27
CA ARG A 256 -9.29 -2.27 15.41
C ARG A 256 -9.83 -2.55 16.82
N ASP A 257 -9.38 -3.62 17.46
CA ASP A 257 -9.75 -4.03 18.81
C ASP A 257 -9.23 -3.09 19.94
N TRP A 258 -8.35 -2.15 19.60
CA TRP A 258 -7.89 -1.13 20.55
C TRP A 258 -8.91 -0.01 20.78
N PHE A 259 -9.86 0.18 19.85
CA PHE A 259 -10.93 1.16 19.98
C PHE A 259 -12.03 0.62 20.91
N GLN A 260 -12.53 1.48 21.77
CA GLN A 260 -13.63 1.14 22.68
C GLN A 260 -14.96 1.57 22.06
N LEU A 261 -15.98 0.69 22.09
CA LEU A 261 -17.32 1.05 21.65
C LEU A 261 -18.05 1.80 22.76
N TRP A 262 -18.66 2.94 22.40
CA TRP A 262 -19.61 3.61 23.28
C TRP A 262 -21.00 3.09 22.98
N PRO A 263 -21.72 2.49 23.98
CA PRO A 263 -22.99 1.81 23.73
C PRO A 263 -24.02 2.71 23.05
N HIS A 264 -24.74 2.16 22.09
CA HIS A 264 -25.74 2.89 21.31
C HIS A 264 -26.99 3.29 22.11
N ASP A 265 -27.31 2.56 23.21
CA ASP A 265 -28.40 2.79 24.11
C ASP A 265 -28.07 3.82 25.21
N ARG A 266 -26.83 4.28 25.24
CA ARG A 266 -26.35 5.29 26.17
C ARG A 266 -26.23 6.64 25.49
N ALA A 267 -26.75 7.71 26.11
CA ALA A 267 -26.53 9.07 25.62
C ALA A 267 -25.04 9.40 25.46
N LEU A 268 -24.71 10.26 24.50
CA LEU A 268 -23.32 10.72 24.32
C LEU A 268 -22.87 11.43 25.63
N PRO A 269 -21.58 11.26 25.98
CA PRO A 269 -21.08 11.88 27.21
C PRO A 269 -21.00 13.40 27.05
N ARG A 270 -20.99 14.10 28.19
CA ARG A 270 -20.64 15.51 28.22
C ARG A 270 -19.15 15.67 27.90
N PHE A 271 -18.84 16.40 26.84
CA PHE A 271 -17.47 16.68 26.47
C PHE A 271 -16.90 17.86 27.26
N GLU A 272 -15.68 17.72 27.75
CA GLU A 272 -14.94 18.77 28.43
C GLU A 272 -14.16 19.65 27.44
N PHE A 273 -13.69 19.05 26.35
CA PHE A 273 -12.96 19.73 25.31
C PHE A 273 -13.26 19.09 23.95
N VAL A 274 -13.42 19.90 22.89
CA VAL A 274 -13.67 19.44 21.52
C VAL A 274 -12.64 20.03 20.59
N VAL A 275 -11.97 19.19 19.83
CA VAL A 275 -11.01 19.57 18.78
C VAL A 275 -11.47 19.07 17.41
N GLN A 276 -11.47 19.98 16.43
CA GLN A 276 -11.56 19.63 15.01
C GLN A 276 -10.17 19.68 14.41
N SER A 277 -9.75 18.60 13.74
CA SER A 277 -8.43 18.48 13.15
C SER A 277 -8.55 18.26 11.65
N TYR A 278 -7.89 19.12 10.89
CA TYR A 278 -7.95 19.13 9.43
C TYR A 278 -6.60 18.81 8.80
N ASP A 279 -6.61 17.89 7.85
CA ASP A 279 -5.56 17.75 6.83
C ASP A 279 -6.08 18.30 5.50
N ILE A 280 -5.39 19.30 4.95
CA ILE A 280 -5.89 20.07 3.80
C ILE A 280 -5.05 19.74 2.56
N ALA A 281 -5.75 19.32 1.49
CA ALA A 281 -5.13 19.08 0.19
C ALA A 281 -4.37 20.32 -0.33
N THR A 282 -3.11 20.13 -0.73
CA THR A 282 -2.28 21.19 -1.30
C THR A 282 -2.56 21.36 -2.79
N SER A 283 -2.89 22.59 -3.23
CA SER A 283 -3.37 22.92 -4.58
C SER A 283 -2.38 22.68 -5.74
N ASP A 284 -1.11 22.33 -5.48
CA ASP A 284 -0.05 22.45 -6.50
C ASP A 284 0.43 21.16 -7.14
N LYS A 285 0.06 19.96 -6.70
CA LYS A 285 0.61 18.72 -7.28
C LYS A 285 -0.34 17.56 -7.57
N THR A 286 -1.51 17.49 -6.95
CA THR A 286 -2.45 16.41 -7.27
C THR A 286 -3.89 16.91 -7.23
N LYS A 287 -4.56 16.86 -8.38
CA LYS A 287 -6.01 17.11 -8.50
C LYS A 287 -6.87 16.09 -7.73
N ASN A 288 -6.28 15.21 -6.96
CA ASN A 288 -6.90 14.00 -6.42
C ASN A 288 -6.75 13.79 -4.91
N ASP A 289 -6.08 14.66 -4.16
CA ASP A 289 -6.00 14.48 -2.71
C ASP A 289 -7.20 15.15 -2.04
N PRO A 290 -7.98 14.44 -1.22
CA PRO A 290 -9.11 15.01 -0.50
C PRO A 290 -8.64 15.85 0.70
N THR A 291 -9.52 16.70 1.21
CA THR A 291 -9.39 17.30 2.53
C THR A 291 -10.08 16.41 3.54
N ALA A 292 -9.42 16.12 4.64
CA ALA A 292 -9.94 15.30 5.73
C ALA A 292 -10.16 16.11 7.01
N CYS A 293 -11.22 15.75 7.73
CA CYS A 293 -11.51 16.27 9.06
C CYS A 293 -11.79 15.12 10.03
N VAL A 294 -11.26 15.21 11.24
CA VAL A 294 -11.62 14.34 12.36
C VAL A 294 -11.92 15.17 13.59
N VAL A 295 -13.03 14.90 14.24
CA VAL A 295 -13.46 15.63 15.44
C VAL A 295 -13.38 14.71 16.66
N PHE A 296 -12.66 15.15 17.67
CA PHE A 296 -12.53 14.46 18.95
C PHE A 296 -13.19 15.24 20.08
N GLY A 297 -14.02 14.56 20.88
CA GLY A 297 -14.54 15.06 22.13
C GLY A 297 -13.86 14.38 23.32
N VAL A 298 -13.25 15.17 24.21
CA VAL A 298 -12.61 14.67 25.43
C VAL A 298 -13.63 14.56 26.54
N PHE A 299 -13.62 13.46 27.26
CA PHE A 299 -14.60 13.17 28.33
C PHE A 299 -14.04 12.17 29.35
N LYS A 300 -14.70 12.05 30.47
CA LYS A 300 -14.41 11.03 31.48
C LYS A 300 -15.49 9.93 31.42
N PRO A 301 -15.13 8.67 31.00
CA PRO A 301 -16.12 7.60 30.82
C PRO A 301 -16.87 7.20 32.10
N SER A 302 -16.19 7.25 33.24
CA SER A 302 -16.72 7.05 34.60
C SER A 302 -15.72 7.68 35.60
N PRO A 303 -16.14 7.92 36.87
CA PRO A 303 -15.29 8.56 37.89
C PRO A 303 -13.96 7.86 38.16
N ASP A 304 -13.91 6.55 37.93
CA ASP A 304 -12.76 5.65 38.15
C ASP A 304 -11.91 5.42 36.91
N LYS A 305 -12.33 5.93 35.74
CA LYS A 305 -11.56 5.79 34.48
C LYS A 305 -10.81 7.08 34.16
N PRO A 306 -9.66 6.96 33.46
CA PRO A 306 -8.91 8.11 32.99
C PRO A 306 -9.69 8.92 31.95
N MET A 307 -9.27 10.17 31.75
CA MET A 307 -9.74 10.99 30.64
C MET A 307 -9.50 10.26 29.31
N SER A 308 -10.50 10.27 28.47
CA SER A 308 -10.55 9.58 27.20
C SER A 308 -11.06 10.51 26.11
N ALA A 309 -10.89 10.14 24.85
CA ALA A 309 -11.45 10.88 23.74
C ALA A 309 -12.38 10.01 22.92
N MET A 310 -13.42 10.60 22.36
CA MET A 310 -14.35 9.96 21.44
C MET A 310 -14.23 10.60 20.06
N ILE A 311 -14.18 9.79 19.03
CA ILE A 311 -14.36 10.24 17.65
C ILE A 311 -15.86 10.55 17.50
N ILE A 312 -16.21 11.81 17.32
CA ILE A 312 -17.61 12.27 17.29
C ILE A 312 -18.06 12.68 15.90
N ASP A 313 -17.12 12.92 15.00
CA ASP A 313 -17.36 13.13 13.58
C ASP A 313 -16.10 12.90 12.76
N CYS A 314 -16.22 12.49 11.50
CA CYS A 314 -15.14 12.48 10.53
C CYS A 314 -15.67 12.48 9.10
N TRP A 315 -14.91 13.09 8.20
CA TRP A 315 -15.21 13.09 6.77
C TRP A 315 -13.95 13.31 5.93
N GLU A 316 -14.06 12.96 4.67
CA GLU A 316 -13.04 13.10 3.65
C GLU A 316 -13.71 13.52 2.34
N GLU A 317 -13.38 14.71 1.80
CA GLU A 317 -14.04 15.28 0.64
C GLU A 317 -13.05 16.06 -0.26
N HIS A 318 -13.28 16.00 -1.56
CA HIS A 318 -12.54 16.82 -2.52
C HIS A 318 -13.17 18.23 -2.62
N LEU A 319 -12.66 19.16 -1.83
CA LEU A 319 -13.17 20.52 -1.76
C LEU A 319 -12.15 21.53 -2.32
N GLN A 320 -12.65 22.48 -3.12
CA GLN A 320 -11.87 23.66 -3.48
C GLN A 320 -11.91 24.69 -2.33
N TYR A 321 -10.89 25.54 -2.24
CA TYR A 321 -10.80 26.53 -1.15
C TYR A 321 -12.08 27.38 -0.96
N PRO A 322 -12.79 27.86 -2.02
CA PRO A 322 -14.03 28.60 -1.86
C PRO A 322 -15.16 27.84 -1.15
N ASP A 323 -15.18 26.50 -1.28
CA ASP A 323 -16.19 25.63 -0.67
C ASP A 323 -15.74 25.13 0.71
N LEU A 324 -14.43 24.90 0.87
CA LEU A 324 -13.82 24.44 2.10
C LEU A 324 -14.00 25.46 3.25
N ARG A 325 -13.71 26.74 2.98
CA ARG A 325 -13.79 27.78 4.02
C ARG A 325 -15.19 27.91 4.63
N PRO A 326 -16.30 28.04 3.87
CA PRO A 326 -17.64 28.04 4.45
C PRO A 326 -17.94 26.78 5.27
N LYS A 327 -17.60 25.60 4.75
CA LYS A 327 -17.83 24.33 5.45
C LYS A 327 -17.15 24.32 6.82
N VAL A 328 -15.88 24.70 6.90
CA VAL A 328 -15.15 24.75 8.20
C VAL A 328 -15.78 25.75 9.17
N VAL A 329 -16.28 26.91 8.66
CA VAL A 329 -16.97 27.88 9.50
C VAL A 329 -18.31 27.33 10.05
N ASP A 330 -19.08 26.65 9.20
CA ASP A 330 -20.36 26.04 9.60
C ASP A 330 -20.11 24.92 10.64
N GLU A 331 -19.15 24.05 10.42
CA GLU A 331 -18.80 22.99 11.34
C GLU A 331 -18.23 23.50 12.68
N ALA A 332 -17.50 24.61 12.68
CA ALA A 332 -17.00 25.25 13.88
C ALA A 332 -18.14 25.79 14.80
N THR A 333 -19.32 26.02 14.23
CA THR A 333 -20.52 26.41 14.98
C THR A 333 -21.36 25.24 15.45
N SER A 334 -21.05 23.99 15.01
CA SER A 334 -21.75 22.77 15.39
C SER A 334 -21.65 22.51 16.89
N ILE A 335 -22.71 21.92 17.43
CA ILE A 335 -22.79 21.54 18.83
C ILE A 335 -22.69 20.01 18.90
N TYR A 336 -21.72 19.50 19.63
CA TYR A 336 -21.44 18.08 19.81
C TYR A 336 -21.91 17.61 21.18
N GLY A 337 -22.53 16.43 21.24
CA GLY A 337 -23.08 15.83 22.46
C GLY A 337 -24.61 15.86 22.51
N ASP A 338 -25.21 15.33 23.58
CA ASP A 338 -26.65 15.24 23.69
C ASP A 338 -27.25 16.58 24.11
N GLU A 339 -28.16 17.12 23.31
CA GLU A 339 -28.89 18.35 23.59
C GLU A 339 -30.02 18.12 24.62
N ASN A 340 -30.45 16.88 24.88
CA ASN A 340 -31.72 16.56 25.52
C ASN A 340 -31.70 16.39 27.06
N GLU A 341 -30.51 16.22 27.65
CA GLU A 341 -30.40 16.11 29.11
C GLU A 341 -29.49 17.20 29.70
N PHE A 342 -30.03 18.36 29.99
CA PHE A 342 -29.35 19.52 30.63
C PHE A 342 -28.69 20.56 29.73
N GLY A 343 -29.12 20.71 28.49
CA GLY A 343 -28.91 21.96 27.76
C GLY A 343 -27.45 22.34 27.44
N SER A 344 -26.57 21.38 27.20
CA SER A 344 -25.19 21.73 26.90
C SER A 344 -24.45 20.73 26.04
N GLY A 345 -24.82 20.67 24.79
CA GLY A 345 -23.85 20.24 23.79
C GLY A 345 -22.64 21.18 23.81
N LYS A 346 -21.46 20.68 23.43
CA LYS A 346 -20.19 21.41 23.45
C LYS A 346 -19.85 21.90 22.05
N LYS A 347 -19.54 23.17 21.92
CA LYS A 347 -18.95 23.75 20.71
C LYS A 347 -17.48 23.40 20.62
N VAL A 348 -16.91 23.56 19.43
CA VAL A 348 -15.49 23.37 19.19
C VAL A 348 -14.66 24.37 20.00
N ASP A 349 -13.73 23.87 20.79
CA ASP A 349 -12.80 24.69 21.57
C ASP A 349 -11.60 25.13 20.70
N ILE A 350 -11.14 24.26 19.77
CA ILE A 350 -10.00 24.57 18.92
C ILE A 350 -10.12 23.87 17.56
N ILE A 351 -9.75 24.58 16.51
CA ILE A 351 -9.57 24.07 15.18
C ILE A 351 -8.07 23.91 14.95
N LEU A 352 -7.62 22.70 14.59
CA LEU A 352 -6.23 22.35 14.33
C LEU A 352 -6.04 22.15 12.83
N ILE A 353 -5.10 22.87 12.23
CA ILE A 353 -4.84 22.81 10.79
C ILE A 353 -3.33 22.73 10.57
N GLU A 354 -2.88 21.87 9.64
CA GLU A 354 -1.47 21.80 9.28
C GLU A 354 -0.98 23.12 8.69
N ASP A 355 0.14 23.65 9.25
CA ASP A 355 0.70 24.95 8.88
C ASP A 355 1.58 24.85 7.63
N LYS A 356 0.95 24.44 6.52
CA LYS A 356 1.56 24.32 5.20
C LYS A 356 0.64 24.83 4.10
N SER A 357 1.21 25.41 3.06
CA SER A 357 0.54 25.79 1.80
C SER A 357 -0.87 26.41 1.99
N ALA A 358 -1.92 25.71 1.55
CA ALA A 358 -3.30 26.16 1.65
C ALA A 358 -3.79 26.32 3.11
N GLY A 359 -3.24 25.55 4.04
CA GLY A 359 -3.55 25.62 5.47
C GLY A 359 -3.26 26.99 6.07
N ILE A 360 -2.14 27.63 5.68
CA ILE A 360 -1.76 28.96 6.18
C ILE A 360 -2.85 29.98 5.86
N SER A 361 -3.34 29.98 4.62
CA SER A 361 -4.40 30.91 4.18
C SER A 361 -5.70 30.68 4.96
N LEU A 362 -6.09 29.42 5.13
CA LEU A 362 -7.29 29.07 5.87
C LEU A 362 -7.19 29.47 7.36
N ILE A 363 -6.05 29.20 8.00
CA ILE A 363 -5.78 29.62 9.39
C ILE A 363 -5.98 31.14 9.55
N GLN A 364 -5.46 31.94 8.60
CA GLN A 364 -5.58 33.40 8.65
C GLN A 364 -7.04 33.85 8.51
N ASP A 365 -7.78 33.25 7.57
CA ASP A 365 -9.17 33.63 7.30
C ASP A 365 -10.10 33.24 8.45
N LEU A 366 -9.92 32.06 9.04
CA LEU A 366 -10.72 31.60 10.16
C LEU A 366 -10.42 32.42 11.44
N ARG A 367 -9.17 32.82 11.67
CA ARG A 367 -8.81 33.74 12.76
C ARG A 367 -9.46 35.11 12.59
N ARG A 368 -9.52 35.63 11.35
CA ARG A 368 -10.26 36.89 11.03
C ARG A 368 -11.76 36.74 11.27
N ALA A 369 -12.31 35.53 11.11
CA ALA A 369 -13.70 35.22 11.43
C ALA A 369 -13.95 35.06 12.95
N GLY A 370 -12.93 35.22 13.79
CA GLY A 370 -13.03 35.12 15.26
C GLY A 370 -12.96 33.70 15.82
N LEU A 371 -12.60 32.71 15.01
CA LEU A 371 -12.49 31.31 15.44
C LEU A 371 -11.15 31.02 16.10
N GLN A 372 -11.14 30.10 17.05
CA GLN A 372 -9.93 29.63 17.74
C GLN A 372 -9.21 28.61 16.88
N VAL A 373 -8.18 29.05 16.16
CA VAL A 373 -7.44 28.22 15.21
C VAL A 373 -5.97 28.13 15.60
N ARG A 374 -5.47 26.90 15.67
CA ARG A 374 -4.05 26.59 15.93
C ARG A 374 -3.43 25.94 14.69
N GLY A 375 -2.30 26.49 14.24
CA GLY A 375 -1.45 25.85 13.25
C GLY A 375 -0.69 24.66 13.87
N TYR A 376 -0.62 23.55 13.17
CA TYR A 376 0.17 22.38 13.52
C TYR A 376 1.37 22.27 12.60
N ASN A 377 2.56 22.21 13.18
CA ASN A 377 3.78 21.94 12.45
C ASN A 377 4.23 20.50 12.72
N PRO A 378 4.17 19.59 11.72
CA PRO A 378 4.59 18.21 11.89
C PRO A 378 6.09 18.02 12.10
N GLY A 379 6.92 19.03 11.79
CA GLY A 379 8.37 18.93 11.83
C GLY A 379 8.91 18.03 10.71
N ASN A 380 10.02 17.32 11.00
CA ASN A 380 10.67 16.40 10.05
C ASN A 380 10.23 14.93 10.24
N ALA A 381 9.27 14.65 11.12
CA ALA A 381 8.78 13.29 11.35
C ALA A 381 7.93 12.83 10.17
N ASP A 382 8.22 11.65 9.65
CA ASP A 382 7.36 11.00 8.66
C ASP A 382 6.00 10.59 9.26
N LYS A 383 5.04 10.26 8.40
CA LYS A 383 3.68 9.89 8.80
C LYS A 383 3.66 8.67 9.72
N THR A 384 4.47 7.66 9.42
CA THR A 384 4.63 6.44 10.22
C THR A 384 5.11 6.77 11.64
N MET A 385 6.11 7.62 11.76
CA MET A 385 6.64 8.06 13.05
C MET A 385 5.58 8.85 13.83
N ARG A 386 4.82 9.74 13.16
CA ARG A 386 3.74 10.53 13.78
C ARG A 386 2.65 9.63 14.37
N LEU A 387 2.22 8.61 13.63
CA LEU A 387 1.22 7.65 14.10
C LEU A 387 1.75 6.79 15.25
N ASN A 388 3.00 6.32 15.17
CA ASN A 388 3.63 5.54 16.25
C ASN A 388 3.72 6.29 17.57
N ILE A 389 3.88 7.62 17.53
CA ILE A 389 3.92 8.46 18.74
C ILE A 389 2.57 8.45 19.49
N VAL A 390 1.44 8.33 18.77
CA VAL A 390 0.09 8.37 19.35
C VAL A 390 -0.56 6.98 19.46
N ALA A 391 -0.01 5.97 18.81
CA ALA A 391 -0.50 4.59 18.88
C ALA A 391 -0.68 4.06 20.32
N PRO A 392 0.19 4.36 21.29
CA PRO A 392 -0.01 3.94 22.68
C PRO A 392 -1.29 4.47 23.32
N ILE A 393 -1.79 5.64 22.90
CA ILE A 393 -3.06 6.21 23.39
C ILE A 393 -4.22 5.31 22.99
N ILE A 394 -4.25 4.91 21.71
CA ILE A 394 -5.30 4.04 21.15
C ILE A 394 -5.17 2.65 21.77
N LYS A 395 -3.96 2.09 21.86
CA LYS A 395 -3.70 0.76 22.43
C LYS A 395 -4.15 0.61 23.88
N ARG A 396 -4.11 1.69 24.65
CA ARG A 396 -4.61 1.71 26.04
C ARG A 396 -6.14 1.76 26.16
N GLY A 397 -6.86 1.79 25.04
CA GLY A 397 -8.32 1.89 25.03
C GLY A 397 -8.85 3.26 25.47
N LEU A 398 -8.06 4.33 25.28
CA LEU A 398 -8.48 5.70 25.62
C LEU A 398 -9.32 6.34 24.51
N ILE A 399 -9.43 5.69 23.34
CA ILE A 399 -10.20 6.20 22.21
C ILE A 399 -11.48 5.41 22.05
N TYR A 400 -12.58 6.13 22.09
CA TYR A 400 -13.94 5.61 21.92
C TYR A 400 -14.49 5.94 20.54
N VAL A 401 -15.36 5.05 20.05
CA VAL A 401 -16.16 5.25 18.83
C VAL A 401 -17.62 4.93 19.14
N PRO A 402 -18.61 5.66 18.59
CA PRO A 402 -20.01 5.39 18.85
C PRO A 402 -20.43 4.06 18.20
N GLU A 403 -21.11 3.23 18.97
CA GLU A 403 -21.70 1.99 18.51
C GLU A 403 -22.91 2.24 17.60
N SER A 404 -23.10 1.37 16.63
CA SER A 404 -24.24 1.41 15.71
C SER A 404 -25.49 0.79 16.34
N ALA A 405 -26.60 1.52 16.36
CA ALA A 405 -27.89 0.98 16.81
C ALA A 405 -28.43 -0.12 15.87
N ASN A 406 -28.09 -0.07 14.58
CA ASN A 406 -28.52 -1.03 13.57
C ASN A 406 -27.67 -2.32 13.55
N ASN A 407 -26.45 -2.26 14.10
CA ASN A 407 -25.53 -3.38 14.18
C ASN A 407 -24.76 -3.33 15.51
N PRO A 408 -25.38 -3.79 16.63
CA PRO A 408 -24.75 -3.81 17.93
C PRO A 408 -23.42 -4.60 17.93
N GLY A 409 -22.41 -4.08 18.58
CA GLY A 409 -21.05 -4.63 18.56
C GLY A 409 -20.17 -4.08 17.44
N ALA A 410 -20.71 -3.24 16.53
CA ALA A 410 -19.97 -2.58 15.48
C ALA A 410 -20.04 -1.05 15.61
N PRO A 411 -19.03 -0.29 15.14
CA PRO A 411 -19.07 1.16 15.12
C PRO A 411 -20.13 1.67 14.13
N ARG A 412 -20.49 2.94 14.24
CA ARG A 412 -21.35 3.63 13.25
C ARG A 412 -20.67 3.67 11.89
N THR A 413 -21.44 3.54 10.82
CA THR A 413 -20.93 3.43 9.44
C THR A 413 -20.08 4.61 8.98
N TRP A 414 -20.37 5.82 9.46
CA TRP A 414 -19.62 7.02 9.09
C TRP A 414 -18.18 7.03 9.62
N VAL A 415 -17.87 6.28 10.69
CA VAL A 415 -16.50 6.20 11.24
C VAL A 415 -15.66 5.11 10.54
N GLU A 416 -16.28 4.20 9.80
CA GLU A 416 -15.60 3.07 9.13
C GLU A 416 -14.47 3.50 8.19
N PRO A 417 -14.61 4.56 7.35
CA PRO A 417 -13.51 5.01 6.51
C PRO A 417 -12.27 5.39 7.33
N LEU A 418 -12.45 6.07 8.45
CA LEU A 418 -11.36 6.43 9.36
C LEU A 418 -10.69 5.21 9.97
N LEU A 419 -11.47 4.27 10.49
CA LEU A 419 -10.93 3.05 11.10
C LEU A 419 -10.17 2.20 10.07
N ASN A 420 -10.70 2.10 8.84
CA ASN A 420 -10.04 1.38 7.76
C ASN A 420 -8.69 2.02 7.39
N GLN A 421 -8.62 3.36 7.27
CA GLN A 421 -7.35 4.04 7.01
C GLN A 421 -6.36 3.85 8.17
N LEU A 422 -6.77 4.03 9.42
CA LEU A 422 -5.92 3.90 10.60
C LEU A 422 -5.38 2.47 10.77
N CYS A 423 -6.24 1.46 10.61
CA CYS A 423 -5.86 0.06 10.85
C CYS A 423 -5.04 -0.54 9.70
N ALA A 424 -5.21 -0.06 8.48
CA ALA A 424 -4.44 -0.53 7.33
C ALA A 424 -3.18 0.32 7.02
N PHE A 425 -2.98 1.45 7.70
CA PHE A 425 -1.78 2.27 7.50
C PHE A 425 -0.50 1.51 7.92
N PRO A 426 0.59 1.53 7.10
CA PRO A 426 0.85 2.44 5.98
C PRO A 426 0.38 1.96 4.58
N GLU A 427 -0.23 0.81 4.44
CA GLU A 427 -0.61 0.21 3.15
C GLU A 427 -1.99 0.70 2.66
N VAL A 428 -2.25 2.00 2.76
CA VAL A 428 -3.50 2.66 2.34
C VAL A 428 -3.29 3.56 1.12
N ARG A 429 -4.37 3.78 0.36
CA ARG A 429 -4.34 4.68 -0.81
C ARG A 429 -4.38 6.16 -0.40
N HIS A 430 -5.21 6.49 0.57
CA HIS A 430 -5.37 7.81 1.16
C HIS A 430 -5.09 7.70 2.65
N ASP A 431 -4.36 8.65 3.19
CA ASP A 431 -3.93 8.67 4.59
C ASP A 431 -4.24 10.01 5.28
N ASP A 432 -5.11 10.81 4.65
CA ASP A 432 -5.45 12.15 5.11
C ASP A 432 -6.19 12.11 6.48
N LEU A 433 -7.07 11.10 6.69
CA LEU A 433 -7.70 10.88 8.00
C LEU A 433 -6.70 10.39 9.06
N VAL A 434 -5.64 9.67 8.66
CA VAL A 434 -4.56 9.26 9.58
C VAL A 434 -3.78 10.47 10.06
N ASP A 435 -3.46 11.41 9.15
CA ASP A 435 -2.76 12.64 9.49
C ASP A 435 -3.62 13.54 10.39
N ALA A 436 -4.89 13.76 10.04
CA ALA A 436 -5.83 14.52 10.89
C ALA A 436 -5.97 13.91 12.29
N THR A 437 -6.00 12.57 12.40
CA THR A 437 -6.06 11.87 13.69
C THR A 437 -4.77 12.02 14.49
N SER A 438 -3.62 11.78 13.88
CA SER A 438 -2.34 11.80 14.57
C SER A 438 -2.01 13.16 15.16
N GLN A 439 -2.33 14.25 14.44
CA GLN A 439 -2.13 15.61 14.94
C GLN A 439 -3.09 15.98 16.08
N ALA A 440 -4.37 15.55 16.01
CA ALA A 440 -5.32 15.76 17.08
C ALA A 440 -4.93 15.03 18.37
N LEU A 441 -4.60 13.75 18.28
CA LEU A 441 -4.19 12.96 19.44
C LEU A 441 -2.89 13.47 20.06
N ARG A 442 -1.95 13.95 19.24
CA ARG A 442 -0.74 14.59 19.74
C ARG A 442 -1.07 15.87 20.52
N LEU A 443 -1.96 16.73 19.99
CA LEU A 443 -2.42 17.92 20.69
C LEU A 443 -3.03 17.57 22.03
N LEU A 444 -3.96 16.61 22.08
CA LEU A 444 -4.66 16.21 23.30
C LEU A 444 -3.71 15.62 24.35
N ARG A 445 -2.69 14.86 23.90
CA ARG A 445 -1.62 14.38 24.79
C ARG A 445 -0.77 15.52 25.34
N ASP A 446 -0.30 16.40 24.47
CA ASP A 446 0.59 17.49 24.85
C ASP A 446 -0.11 18.54 25.76
N GLN A 447 -1.44 18.59 25.72
CA GLN A 447 -2.29 19.36 26.65
C GLN A 447 -2.61 18.62 27.96
N GLY A 448 -2.19 17.35 28.11
CA GLY A 448 -2.39 16.56 29.32
C GLY A 448 -3.76 15.89 29.45
N PHE A 449 -4.62 15.99 28.43
CA PHE A 449 -5.94 15.29 28.46
C PHE A 449 -5.79 13.77 28.34
N LEU A 450 -4.83 13.30 27.52
CA LEU A 450 -4.60 11.87 27.27
C LEU A 450 -3.22 11.49 27.81
N ASN A 451 -3.18 11.09 29.08
CA ASN A 451 -1.93 10.73 29.73
C ASN A 451 -1.53 9.29 29.44
N ILE A 452 -0.31 9.06 28.95
CA ILE A 452 0.28 7.75 28.68
C ILE A 452 1.39 7.36 29.67
N ASP A 453 1.67 8.17 30.68
CA ASP A 453 2.70 7.85 31.67
C ASP A 453 2.25 6.68 32.55
N PRO A 454 2.99 5.53 32.59
CA PRO A 454 2.67 4.39 33.43
C PRO A 454 2.76 4.68 34.94
N LEU A 455 3.42 5.76 35.32
CA LEU A 455 3.62 6.18 36.72
C LEU A 455 2.49 7.07 37.24
N TYR A 456 1.59 7.52 36.37
CA TYR A 456 0.42 8.31 36.78
C TYR A 456 -0.76 7.36 37.08
N ASN A 457 -0.77 6.80 38.29
CA ASN A 457 -1.98 6.19 38.83
C ASN A 457 -2.85 7.31 39.43
N ASP A 458 -4.07 7.50 38.92
CA ASP A 458 -5.08 8.44 39.48
C ASP A 458 -5.49 8.12 40.95
N ASN A 459 -4.86 7.11 41.55
CA ASN A 459 -5.05 6.73 42.97
C ASN A 459 -4.12 7.42 43.95
N ASP A 460 -3.19 8.24 43.48
CA ASP A 460 -2.45 9.14 44.37
C ASP A 460 -3.36 10.34 44.70
N SER A 461 -4.33 10.10 45.66
CA SER A 461 -4.89 11.15 46.46
C SER A 461 -3.78 12.09 46.88
N TYR A 462 -4.00 13.39 46.67
CA TYR A 462 -3.12 14.48 47.04
C TYR A 462 -2.50 14.21 48.41
N ASP A 463 -1.24 13.78 48.38
CA ASP A 463 -0.41 13.71 49.58
C ASP A 463 0.15 15.15 49.74
N GLU A 464 -0.51 15.91 50.61
CA GLU A 464 -0.18 17.29 50.94
C GLU A 464 1.25 17.44 51.55
N ASP A 465 1.96 16.34 51.78
CA ASP A 465 3.27 16.28 52.44
C ASP A 465 4.48 16.17 51.46
N ARG A 466 4.30 16.29 50.15
CA ARG A 466 5.48 16.37 49.25
C ARG A 466 6.17 17.74 49.33
N GLN A 467 7.18 17.83 50.17
CA GLN A 467 8.10 18.95 50.13
C GLN A 467 8.75 19.09 48.71
N PRO A 468 8.84 20.34 48.17
CA PRO A 468 9.45 20.54 46.85
C PRO A 468 10.90 20.09 46.90
N ARG A 469 11.32 19.27 45.91
CA ARG A 469 12.71 18.85 45.75
C ARG A 469 13.55 20.12 45.56
N THR A 470 14.44 20.41 46.51
CA THR A 470 15.44 21.44 46.37
C THR A 470 16.37 21.12 45.22
N ASN A 471 16.55 22.10 44.32
CA ASN A 471 17.46 21.97 43.17
C ASN A 471 18.90 21.72 43.70
N PRO A 472 19.55 20.57 43.41
CA PRO A 472 20.90 20.28 43.92
C PRO A 472 22.03 21.15 43.30
N TYR A 473 21.70 22.04 42.36
CA TYR A 473 22.64 22.94 41.68
C TYR A 473 22.41 24.44 42.01
N ALA A 474 21.62 24.76 43.02
CA ALA A 474 21.49 26.14 43.51
C ALA A 474 22.58 26.40 44.54
N GLN A 475 23.78 26.76 44.08
CA GLN A 475 24.81 27.54 44.80
C GLN A 475 25.29 28.66 43.91
#